data_156e3447bcdd755072d66f23216faed7
#
_entry.id   156e3447bcdd755072d66f23216faed7
#
_cell.length_a   1.000
_cell.length_b   1.000
_cell.length_c   1.000
_cell.angle_alpha   90.00
_cell.angle_beta   90.00
_cell.angle_gamma   90.00
#
_symmetry.space_group_name_H-M   'P 1'
#
loop_
_entity.id
_entity.type
_entity.pdbx_description
1 polymer ?
#
loop_
_entity_poly.entity_id
_entity_poly.type
_entity_poly.pdbx_seq_one_letter_code
_entity_poly.pdbx_strand_id
1 'polypeptide(L)'
;VLGHRIVDWDDAYANGANIAGGDRWPAAWDGPAQAFREKLLAQGRARLDIVYGEAPRSRFDLFLPPAASKGLVVFIHGGYWMESDKTSWSHLAAGAVGRGFAVAMPSYTLCPRTRIGGIVNEVAAAIGKAAAMVDGPLMLTGHSAGGHLASRMVTTTSPLGAMVAKRIRMVVSISGLHDLRPLMFTALNETLNIDEREALSESPALLRPVQGTRITCWVGGGERSEFLRQSALLANIWTGLGAAAQSVVEPDRHHFNVVDGLADPEHPLTRTLVDE
;
A
#
# COMPACT_ATOMS: atom_id res chain seq x y z
N VAL A 1 -10.29 -1.65 -21.36
CA VAL A 1 -9.58 -0.53 -20.73
C VAL A 1 -8.71 0.22 -21.74
N LEU A 2 -8.24 -0.44 -22.78
CA LEU A 2 -7.41 0.18 -23.82
C LEU A 2 -8.33 0.84 -24.86
N GLY A 3 -8.27 2.17 -25.00
CA GLY A 3 -8.93 2.88 -26.10
C GLY A 3 -9.72 4.14 -25.73
N HIS A 4 -9.81 4.51 -24.47
CA HIS A 4 -10.44 5.77 -24.08
C HIS A 4 -9.40 6.86 -23.88
N ARG A 5 -9.51 7.94 -24.65
CA ARG A 5 -8.77 9.17 -24.38
C ARG A 5 -9.33 9.79 -23.11
N ILE A 6 -8.48 9.97 -22.10
CA ILE A 6 -8.84 10.74 -20.92
C ILE A 6 -8.83 12.22 -21.31
N VAL A 7 -9.94 12.90 -21.04
CA VAL A 7 -10.14 14.33 -21.33
C VAL A 7 -10.21 15.15 -20.06
N ASP A 8 -10.54 14.53 -18.94
CA ASP A 8 -10.60 15.10 -17.59
C ASP A 8 -9.79 14.23 -16.63
N TRP A 9 -8.60 14.70 -16.27
CA TRP A 9 -7.71 14.00 -15.37
C TRP A 9 -8.20 14.03 -13.92
N ASP A 10 -8.86 15.10 -13.49
CA ASP A 10 -9.40 15.20 -12.15
C ASP A 10 -10.50 14.17 -11.92
N ASP A 11 -11.44 14.05 -12.87
CA ASP A 11 -12.47 13.01 -12.80
C ASP A 11 -11.87 11.59 -12.88
N ALA A 12 -10.84 11.39 -13.68
CA ALA A 12 -10.19 10.07 -13.83
C ALA A 12 -9.59 9.53 -12.51
N TYR A 13 -9.22 10.43 -11.60
CA TYR A 13 -8.66 10.10 -10.28
C TYR A 13 -9.64 10.38 -9.11
N ALA A 14 -10.86 10.88 -9.36
CA ALA A 14 -11.83 11.23 -8.34
C ALA A 14 -12.60 10.01 -7.81
N ASN A 15 -11.99 9.22 -6.91
CA ASN A 15 -12.65 8.02 -6.36
C ASN A 15 -13.89 8.36 -5.55
N GLY A 16 -13.80 9.22 -4.55
CA GLY A 16 -14.90 9.53 -3.64
C GLY A 16 -16.14 10.06 -4.35
N ALA A 17 -15.98 10.94 -5.34
CA ALA A 17 -17.09 11.50 -6.11
C ALA A 17 -17.81 10.46 -6.99
N ASN A 18 -17.13 9.36 -7.34
CA ASN A 18 -17.65 8.31 -8.21
C ASN A 18 -18.08 7.03 -7.47
N ILE A 19 -18.11 7.08 -6.13
CA ILE A 19 -18.58 5.98 -5.27
C ILE A 19 -19.81 6.45 -4.49
N ALA A 20 -20.90 5.69 -4.55
CA ALA A 20 -22.12 6.00 -3.80
C ALA A 20 -21.82 6.10 -2.29
N GLY A 21 -22.05 7.28 -1.69
CA GLY A 21 -21.72 7.56 -0.29
C GLY A 21 -20.21 7.57 -0.01
N GLY A 22 -19.39 7.92 -1.01
CA GLY A 22 -17.93 7.92 -0.93
C GLY A 22 -17.37 8.77 0.22
N ASP A 23 -18.04 9.86 0.56
CA ASP A 23 -17.72 10.76 1.65
C ASP A 23 -17.81 10.12 3.07
N ARG A 24 -18.56 9.03 3.21
CA ARG A 24 -18.78 8.35 4.50
C ARG A 24 -17.75 7.25 4.78
N TRP A 25 -17.03 6.80 3.77
CA TRP A 25 -16.11 5.67 3.91
C TRP A 25 -14.97 5.92 4.91
N PRO A 26 -14.27 7.08 4.91
CA PRO A 26 -13.21 7.33 5.89
C PRO A 26 -13.68 7.15 7.33
N ALA A 27 -14.86 7.72 7.69
CA ALA A 27 -15.44 7.55 9.02
C ALA A 27 -15.90 6.11 9.31
N ALA A 28 -16.29 5.36 8.29
CA ALA A 28 -16.74 3.97 8.45
C ALA A 28 -15.59 3.02 8.83
N TRP A 29 -14.35 3.34 8.48
CA TRP A 29 -13.17 2.54 8.87
C TRP A 29 -12.75 2.73 10.32
N ASP A 30 -13.00 3.91 10.91
CA ASP A 30 -12.49 4.27 12.24
C ASP A 30 -13.02 3.36 13.36
N GLY A 31 -14.31 3.04 13.36
CA GLY A 31 -14.93 2.17 14.35
C GLY A 31 -14.32 0.76 14.40
N PRO A 32 -14.33 0.01 13.30
CA PRO A 32 -13.68 -1.30 13.21
C PRO A 32 -12.18 -1.25 13.54
N ALA A 33 -11.47 -0.22 13.10
CA ALA A 33 -10.03 -0.05 13.35
C ALA A 33 -9.76 0.18 14.84
N GLN A 34 -10.54 1.01 15.50
CA GLN A 34 -10.44 1.25 16.94
C GLN A 34 -10.73 -0.03 17.74
N ALA A 35 -11.82 -0.71 17.44
CA ALA A 35 -12.20 -1.96 18.12
C ALA A 35 -11.12 -3.03 17.97
N PHE A 36 -10.49 -3.15 16.79
CA PHE A 36 -9.38 -4.08 16.58
C PHE A 36 -8.15 -3.73 17.43
N ARG A 37 -7.75 -2.44 17.48
CA ARG A 37 -6.63 -2.00 18.33
C ARG A 37 -6.88 -2.30 19.81
N GLU A 38 -8.06 -1.91 20.32
CA GLU A 38 -8.45 -2.13 21.71
C GLU A 38 -8.43 -3.61 22.08
N LYS A 39 -8.99 -4.46 21.22
CA LYS A 39 -8.98 -5.92 21.38
C LYS A 39 -7.57 -6.47 21.50
N LEU A 40 -6.66 -6.10 20.59
CA LEU A 40 -5.29 -6.63 20.61
C LEU A 40 -4.45 -6.02 21.73
N LEU A 41 -4.68 -4.76 22.12
CA LEU A 41 -4.05 -4.16 23.30
C LEU A 41 -4.44 -4.91 24.57
N ALA A 42 -5.73 -5.18 24.78
CA ALA A 42 -6.22 -5.94 25.94
C ALA A 42 -5.63 -7.36 26.04
N GLN A 43 -5.22 -7.92 24.88
CA GLN A 43 -4.55 -9.24 24.80
C GLN A 43 -3.02 -9.15 24.89
N GLY A 44 -2.42 -7.98 25.05
CA GLY A 44 -0.97 -7.77 25.02
C GLY A 44 -0.33 -8.05 23.64
N ARG A 45 -1.13 -8.00 22.57
CA ARG A 45 -0.75 -8.36 21.20
C ARG A 45 -0.66 -7.16 20.23
N ALA A 46 -0.71 -5.95 20.76
CA ALA A 46 -0.46 -4.73 20.01
C ALA A 46 0.61 -3.89 20.68
N ARG A 47 1.47 -3.29 19.88
CA ARG A 47 2.40 -2.22 20.28
C ARG A 47 2.13 -1.03 19.37
N LEU A 48 1.65 0.06 19.95
CA LEU A 48 1.28 1.24 19.20
C LEU A 48 2.40 2.29 19.22
N ASP A 49 2.41 3.15 18.21
CA ASP A 49 3.26 4.33 18.10
C ASP A 49 4.78 4.06 18.22
N ILE A 50 5.22 2.93 17.69
CA ILE A 50 6.65 2.58 17.66
C ILE A 50 7.38 3.57 16.75
N VAL A 51 8.34 4.29 17.30
CA VAL A 51 9.13 5.33 16.60
C VAL A 51 10.09 4.68 15.62
N TYR A 52 10.08 5.16 14.36
CA TYR A 52 11.05 4.75 13.35
C TYR A 52 11.87 5.91 12.75
N GLY A 53 11.50 7.16 13.07
CA GLY A 53 12.17 8.37 12.59
C GLY A 53 11.83 9.59 13.45
N GLU A 54 12.39 10.74 13.09
CA GLU A 54 12.28 11.97 13.89
C GLU A 54 10.96 12.73 13.68
N ALA A 55 10.34 12.59 12.48
CA ALA A 55 9.11 13.31 12.19
C ALA A 55 7.96 12.85 13.11
N PRO A 56 7.04 13.76 13.48
CA PRO A 56 5.92 13.41 14.37
C PRO A 56 5.11 12.21 13.88
N ARG A 57 4.96 12.05 12.56
CA ARG A 57 4.24 10.93 11.94
C ARG A 57 5.09 9.69 11.71
N SER A 58 6.40 9.72 11.96
CA SER A 58 7.30 8.56 11.82
C SER A 58 7.07 7.54 12.94
N ARG A 59 5.87 6.97 12.94
CA ARG A 59 5.36 5.98 13.90
C ARG A 59 4.69 4.85 13.16
N PHE A 60 4.81 3.62 13.68
CA PHE A 60 3.99 2.49 13.22
C PHE A 60 3.37 1.73 14.38
N ASP A 61 2.25 1.06 14.11
CA ASP A 61 1.64 0.09 15.02
C ASP A 61 2.05 -1.32 14.60
N LEU A 62 2.29 -2.18 15.57
CA LEU A 62 2.64 -3.60 15.36
C LEU A 62 1.61 -4.48 16.05
N PHE A 63 0.96 -5.33 15.25
CA PHE A 63 -0.03 -6.31 15.70
C PHE A 63 0.56 -7.71 15.60
N LEU A 64 0.39 -8.51 16.64
CA LEU A 64 1.04 -9.82 16.78
C LEU A 64 0.01 -10.96 16.73
N PRO A 65 0.35 -12.10 16.11
CA PRO A 65 -0.45 -13.33 16.21
C PRO A 65 -0.41 -13.89 17.64
N PRO A 66 -1.30 -14.84 17.99
CA PRO A 66 -1.33 -15.43 19.35
C PRO A 66 -0.13 -16.31 19.65
N ALA A 67 0.56 -16.81 18.65
CA ALA A 67 1.76 -17.64 18.75
C ALA A 67 2.97 -16.92 18.13
N ALA A 68 4.12 -17.60 18.07
CA ALA A 68 5.30 -17.08 17.37
C ALA A 68 4.94 -16.73 15.91
N SER A 69 5.36 -15.55 15.48
CA SER A 69 5.04 -15.07 14.13
C SER A 69 5.74 -15.90 13.05
N LYS A 70 5.02 -16.22 11.98
CA LYS A 70 5.58 -16.85 10.78
C LYS A 70 6.42 -15.90 9.93
N GLY A 71 6.25 -14.59 10.10
CA GLY A 71 6.90 -13.53 9.34
C GLY A 71 6.21 -12.20 9.57
N LEU A 72 6.54 -11.21 8.76
CA LEU A 72 6.06 -9.83 8.87
C LEU A 72 5.30 -9.42 7.61
N VAL A 73 4.11 -8.88 7.78
CA VAL A 73 3.40 -8.10 6.77
C VAL A 73 3.56 -6.62 7.10
N VAL A 74 3.84 -5.78 6.10
CA VAL A 74 3.75 -4.33 6.25
C VAL A 74 2.63 -3.83 5.36
N PHE A 75 1.61 -3.20 5.97
CA PHE A 75 0.53 -2.54 5.26
C PHE A 75 0.74 -1.02 5.27
N ILE A 76 0.75 -0.41 4.10
CA ILE A 76 0.97 1.03 3.90
C ILE A 76 -0.35 1.67 3.46
N HIS A 77 -0.81 2.68 4.20
CA HIS A 77 -2.09 3.33 3.94
C HIS A 77 -2.09 4.19 2.67
N GLY A 78 -3.29 4.44 2.14
CA GLY A 78 -3.57 5.33 1.03
C GLY A 78 -3.77 6.79 1.46
N GLY A 79 -4.50 7.57 0.62
CA GLY A 79 -4.82 8.97 0.86
C GLY A 79 -3.98 9.93 0.02
N TYR A 80 -3.69 9.58 -1.23
CA TYR A 80 -2.93 10.40 -2.19
C TYR A 80 -1.65 11.04 -1.63
N TRP A 81 -0.97 10.39 -0.68
CA TRP A 81 0.20 10.92 0.06
C TRP A 81 -0.07 12.23 0.81
N MET A 82 -1.31 12.71 0.89
CA MET A 82 -1.72 14.00 1.46
C MET A 82 -2.58 13.86 2.70
N GLU A 83 -3.18 12.71 2.93
CA GLU A 83 -4.16 12.49 3.99
C GLU A 83 -4.09 11.09 4.57
N SER A 84 -4.93 10.80 5.58
CA SER A 84 -5.04 9.53 6.29
C SER A 84 -3.95 9.30 7.32
N ASP A 85 -4.13 8.27 8.12
CA ASP A 85 -3.24 7.83 9.19
C ASP A 85 -3.38 6.33 9.40
N LYS A 86 -2.35 5.67 9.92
CA LYS A 86 -2.34 4.24 10.24
C LYS A 86 -3.53 3.78 11.08
N THR A 87 -4.07 4.67 11.92
CA THR A 87 -5.12 4.32 12.88
C THR A 87 -6.44 3.94 12.24
N SER A 88 -6.81 4.53 11.11
CA SER A 88 -8.06 4.22 10.40
C SER A 88 -8.05 2.85 9.72
N TRP A 89 -6.89 2.19 9.60
CA TRP A 89 -6.71 0.97 8.82
C TRP A 89 -6.43 -0.28 9.66
N SER A 90 -6.34 -0.16 10.98
CA SER A 90 -5.83 -1.22 11.86
C SER A 90 -6.56 -2.56 11.75
N HIS A 91 -7.87 -2.55 11.47
CA HIS A 91 -8.69 -3.75 11.30
C HIS A 91 -8.25 -4.62 10.11
N LEU A 92 -7.62 -4.03 9.10
CA LEU A 92 -7.10 -4.75 7.93
C LEU A 92 -5.92 -5.67 8.27
N ALA A 93 -5.33 -5.52 9.44
CA ALA A 93 -4.34 -6.47 9.94
C ALA A 93 -4.94 -7.82 10.33
N ALA A 94 -6.26 -7.91 10.51
CA ALA A 94 -6.92 -9.08 11.08
C ALA A 94 -6.69 -10.37 10.28
N GLY A 95 -6.75 -10.31 8.96
CA GLY A 95 -6.55 -11.48 8.11
C GLY A 95 -5.15 -12.08 8.24
N ALA A 96 -4.11 -11.25 8.08
CA ALA A 96 -2.73 -11.72 8.20
C ALA A 96 -2.39 -12.16 9.64
N VAL A 97 -2.88 -11.45 10.65
CA VAL A 97 -2.73 -11.85 12.07
C VAL A 97 -3.43 -13.19 12.33
N GLY A 98 -4.62 -13.41 11.75
CA GLY A 98 -5.36 -14.67 11.81
C GLY A 98 -4.60 -15.85 11.17
N ARG A 99 -3.79 -15.58 10.15
CA ARG A 99 -2.94 -16.57 9.48
C ARG A 99 -1.56 -16.76 10.13
N GLY A 100 -1.30 -16.06 11.25
CA GLY A 100 -0.10 -16.23 12.06
C GLY A 100 1.06 -15.29 11.69
N PHE A 101 0.80 -14.18 11.01
CA PHE A 101 1.81 -13.17 10.70
C PHE A 101 1.71 -11.96 11.63
N ALA A 102 2.84 -11.34 11.96
CA ALA A 102 2.85 -10.02 12.53
C ALA A 102 2.53 -8.99 11.44
N VAL A 103 1.85 -7.89 11.82
CA VAL A 103 1.52 -6.82 10.87
C VAL A 103 2.00 -5.49 11.42
N ALA A 104 2.84 -4.80 10.64
CA ALA A 104 3.26 -3.42 10.93
C ALA A 104 2.50 -2.45 9.99
N MET A 105 2.00 -1.37 10.56
CA MET A 105 1.22 -0.36 9.85
C MET A 105 1.81 1.02 10.12
N PRO A 106 2.68 1.55 9.24
CA PRO A 106 3.28 2.88 9.40
C PRO A 106 2.34 4.00 8.96
N SER A 107 2.40 5.14 9.68
CA SER A 107 2.15 6.46 9.12
C SER A 107 3.44 7.02 8.53
N TYR A 108 3.33 8.05 7.74
CA TYR A 108 4.45 8.77 7.13
C TYR A 108 4.11 10.27 7.01
N THR A 109 5.11 11.11 6.82
CA THR A 109 4.92 12.56 6.59
C THR A 109 4.16 12.78 5.28
N LEU A 110 3.16 13.64 5.30
CA LEU A 110 2.28 13.90 4.16
C LEU A 110 2.77 15.09 3.32
N CYS A 111 2.45 15.07 2.02
CA CYS A 111 2.58 16.25 1.17
C CYS A 111 1.66 17.38 1.70
N PRO A 112 2.03 18.66 1.56
CA PRO A 112 3.25 19.18 0.93
C PRO A 112 4.45 19.31 1.88
N ARG A 113 4.37 18.81 3.13
CA ARG A 113 5.49 18.90 4.10
C ARG A 113 6.72 18.12 3.66
N THR A 114 6.53 17.12 2.84
CA THR A 114 7.59 16.38 2.15
C THR A 114 7.12 16.05 0.74
N ARG A 115 8.01 15.63 -0.12
CA ARG A 115 7.69 15.12 -1.46
C ARG A 115 7.53 13.59 -1.43
N ILE A 116 7.01 13.00 -2.51
CA ILE A 116 6.81 11.54 -2.59
C ILE A 116 8.13 10.79 -2.39
N GLY A 117 9.23 11.25 -2.96
CA GLY A 117 10.55 10.65 -2.73
C GLY A 117 11.00 10.67 -1.26
N GLY A 118 10.61 11.71 -0.49
CA GLY A 118 10.81 11.76 0.96
C GLY A 118 9.98 10.70 1.69
N ILE A 119 8.71 10.54 1.30
CA ILE A 119 7.82 9.50 1.84
C ILE A 119 8.37 8.09 1.55
N VAL A 120 8.91 7.86 0.36
CA VAL A 120 9.56 6.59 -0.03
C VAL A 120 10.70 6.26 0.94
N ASN A 121 11.52 7.24 1.32
CA ASN A 121 12.60 7.04 2.31
C ASN A 121 12.06 6.75 3.72
N GLU A 122 11.02 7.46 4.16
CA GLU A 122 10.37 7.22 5.46
C GLU A 122 9.77 5.80 5.53
N VAL A 123 9.08 5.36 4.49
CA VAL A 123 8.50 4.02 4.43
C VAL A 123 9.59 2.94 4.45
N ALA A 124 10.70 3.13 3.74
CA ALA A 124 11.83 2.21 3.81
C ALA A 124 12.42 2.13 5.23
N ALA A 125 12.53 3.25 5.94
CA ALA A 125 12.98 3.28 7.33
C ALA A 125 12.00 2.55 8.26
N ALA A 126 10.68 2.75 8.09
CA ALA A 126 9.64 2.05 8.84
C ALA A 126 9.72 0.53 8.64
N ILE A 127 9.83 0.08 7.38
CA ILE A 127 10.00 -1.34 7.03
C ILE A 127 11.27 -1.90 7.69
N GLY A 128 12.39 -1.18 7.59
CA GLY A 128 13.65 -1.58 8.20
C GLY A 128 13.54 -1.75 9.71
N LYS A 129 12.89 -0.80 10.39
CA LYS A 129 12.66 -0.85 11.84
C LYS A 129 11.75 -2.01 12.24
N ALA A 130 10.63 -2.22 11.52
CA ALA A 130 9.72 -3.32 11.79
C ALA A 130 10.38 -4.69 11.52
N ALA A 131 11.15 -4.81 10.44
CA ALA A 131 11.89 -6.02 10.10
C ALA A 131 13.00 -6.39 11.10
N ALA A 132 13.52 -5.41 11.84
CA ALA A 132 14.46 -5.67 12.95
C ALA A 132 13.76 -6.20 14.22
N MET A 133 12.44 -6.12 14.30
CA MET A 133 11.63 -6.57 15.45
C MET A 133 10.94 -7.91 15.22
N VAL A 134 10.81 -8.35 13.97
CA VAL A 134 10.12 -9.58 13.58
C VAL A 134 10.96 -10.33 12.55
N ASP A 135 11.32 -11.56 12.87
CA ASP A 135 12.09 -12.44 11.99
C ASP A 135 11.22 -13.09 10.89
N GLY A 136 11.85 -13.79 9.95
CA GLY A 136 11.20 -14.57 8.90
C GLY A 136 10.95 -13.78 7.59
N PRO A 137 10.09 -14.31 6.70
CA PRO A 137 9.74 -13.68 5.44
C PRO A 137 9.02 -12.35 5.65
N LEU A 138 9.15 -11.47 4.67
CA LEU A 138 8.52 -10.15 4.64
C LEU A 138 7.56 -10.07 3.45
N MET A 139 6.34 -9.65 3.70
CA MET A 139 5.36 -9.33 2.69
C MET A 139 5.02 -7.83 2.77
N LEU A 140 4.89 -7.20 1.62
CA LEU A 140 4.50 -5.80 1.53
C LEU A 140 3.14 -5.67 0.88
N THR A 141 2.29 -4.84 1.44
CA THR A 141 1.03 -4.47 0.83
C THR A 141 0.69 -3.03 1.14
N GLY A 142 -0.18 -2.46 0.37
CA GLY A 142 -0.68 -1.12 0.60
C GLY A 142 -1.80 -0.79 -0.36
N HIS A 143 -2.59 0.20 0.02
CA HIS A 143 -3.76 0.62 -0.73
C HIS A 143 -3.51 1.96 -1.41
N SER A 144 -3.90 2.12 -2.69
CA SER A 144 -3.82 3.38 -3.42
C SER A 144 -2.39 3.96 -3.42
N ALA A 145 -2.14 5.14 -2.85
CA ALA A 145 -0.80 5.68 -2.61
C ALA A 145 0.11 4.70 -1.86
N GLY A 146 -0.44 3.90 -0.92
CA GLY A 146 0.30 2.84 -0.23
C GLY A 146 0.68 1.68 -1.16
N GLY A 147 -0.14 1.36 -2.14
CA GLY A 147 0.17 0.38 -3.19
C GLY A 147 1.33 0.82 -4.07
N HIS A 148 1.39 2.11 -4.41
CA HIS A 148 2.56 2.73 -5.03
C HIS A 148 3.80 2.54 -4.15
N LEU A 149 3.74 2.95 -2.88
CA LEU A 149 4.87 2.88 -1.96
C LEU A 149 5.35 1.43 -1.76
N ALA A 150 4.44 0.46 -1.65
CA ALA A 150 4.80 -0.96 -1.55
C ALA A 150 5.55 -1.46 -2.80
N SER A 151 5.07 -1.14 -4.01
CA SER A 151 5.73 -1.52 -5.25
C SER A 151 7.07 -0.80 -5.44
N ARG A 152 7.18 0.45 -4.99
CA ARG A 152 8.44 1.22 -5.04
C ARG A 152 9.56 0.58 -4.21
N MET A 153 9.22 -0.16 -3.14
CA MET A 153 10.19 -0.86 -2.28
C MET A 153 10.93 -2.01 -2.98
N VAL A 154 10.40 -2.55 -4.05
CA VAL A 154 11.01 -3.67 -4.80
C VAL A 154 11.57 -3.27 -6.17
N THR A 155 11.83 -1.99 -6.36
CA THR A 155 12.58 -1.50 -7.54
C THR A 155 14.09 -1.47 -7.28
N THR A 156 14.89 -1.49 -8.36
CA THR A 156 16.37 -1.46 -8.25
C THR A 156 16.92 -0.15 -7.64
N THR A 157 16.10 0.90 -7.59
CA THR A 157 16.43 2.19 -6.97
C THR A 157 15.75 2.40 -5.61
N SER A 158 15.24 1.31 -5.01
CA SER A 158 14.64 1.36 -3.67
C SER A 158 15.67 1.78 -2.61
N PRO A 159 15.31 2.66 -1.66
CA PRO A 159 16.16 2.98 -0.53
C PRO A 159 16.18 1.88 0.56
N LEU A 160 15.42 0.80 0.38
CA LEU A 160 15.34 -0.28 1.35
C LEU A 160 16.67 -1.03 1.44
N GLY A 161 17.18 -1.21 2.66
CA GLY A 161 18.44 -1.90 2.88
C GLY A 161 18.45 -3.33 2.33
N ALA A 162 19.55 -3.73 1.67
CA ALA A 162 19.66 -5.00 0.94
C ALA A 162 19.33 -6.25 1.78
N MET A 163 19.67 -6.25 3.08
CA MET A 163 19.36 -7.38 3.98
C MET A 163 17.87 -7.53 4.23
N VAL A 164 17.14 -6.42 4.33
CA VAL A 164 15.67 -6.42 4.47
C VAL A 164 15.01 -6.79 3.15
N ALA A 165 15.47 -6.20 2.04
CA ALA A 165 14.95 -6.47 0.70
C ALA A 165 15.01 -7.97 0.34
N LYS A 166 16.06 -8.69 0.73
CA LYS A 166 16.20 -10.15 0.53
C LYS A 166 15.14 -10.99 1.24
N ARG A 167 14.48 -10.44 2.27
CA ARG A 167 13.40 -11.13 3.00
C ARG A 167 12.05 -11.01 2.31
N ILE A 168 11.87 -10.07 1.36
CA ILE A 168 10.60 -9.85 0.67
C ILE A 168 10.28 -11.07 -0.19
N ARG A 169 9.08 -11.65 0.03
CA ARG A 169 8.56 -12.81 -0.70
C ARG A 169 7.41 -12.46 -1.62
N MET A 170 6.58 -11.51 -1.23
CA MET A 170 5.41 -11.09 -1.98
C MET A 170 5.15 -9.59 -1.80
N VAL A 171 4.70 -8.96 -2.85
CA VAL A 171 4.10 -7.62 -2.83
C VAL A 171 2.69 -7.71 -3.36
N VAL A 172 1.72 -7.14 -2.64
CA VAL A 172 0.36 -6.96 -3.14
C VAL A 172 0.05 -5.46 -3.15
N SER A 173 0.04 -4.88 -4.35
CA SER A 173 -0.33 -3.48 -4.54
C SER A 173 -1.82 -3.39 -4.83
N ILE A 174 -2.59 -2.87 -3.87
CA ILE A 174 -4.04 -2.76 -3.98
C ILE A 174 -4.38 -1.38 -4.54
N SER A 175 -4.97 -1.35 -5.75
CA SER A 175 -5.36 -0.11 -6.44
C SER A 175 -4.22 0.92 -6.52
N GLY A 176 -2.99 0.44 -6.70
CA GLY A 176 -1.79 1.28 -6.66
C GLY A 176 -1.63 2.20 -7.86
N LEU A 177 -0.96 3.33 -7.62
CA LEU A 177 -0.63 4.34 -8.63
C LEU A 177 0.82 4.12 -9.09
N HIS A 178 1.01 3.53 -10.26
CA HIS A 178 2.33 3.06 -10.70
C HIS A 178 3.02 3.96 -11.74
N ASP A 179 2.26 4.88 -12.33
CA ASP A 179 2.73 5.93 -13.22
C ASP A 179 2.22 7.27 -12.70
N LEU A 180 3.11 8.09 -12.16
CA LEU A 180 2.75 9.36 -11.52
C LEU A 180 2.63 10.52 -12.51
N ARG A 181 3.07 10.34 -13.76
CA ARG A 181 3.05 11.40 -14.77
C ARG A 181 1.66 12.01 -15.02
N PRO A 182 0.56 11.21 -15.07
CA PRO A 182 -0.77 11.77 -15.22
C PRO A 182 -1.22 12.69 -14.07
N LEU A 183 -0.73 12.44 -12.84
CA LEU A 183 -1.08 13.25 -11.68
C LEU A 183 -0.60 14.69 -11.80
N MET A 184 0.43 14.96 -12.60
CA MET A 184 0.88 16.32 -12.89
C MET A 184 -0.19 17.20 -13.56
N PHE A 185 -1.21 16.58 -14.15
CA PHE A 185 -2.30 17.27 -14.86
C PHE A 185 -3.60 17.36 -14.02
N THR A 186 -3.54 16.96 -12.75
CA THR A 186 -4.67 17.01 -11.82
C THR A 186 -4.54 18.18 -10.84
N ALA A 187 -5.66 18.63 -10.28
CA ALA A 187 -5.67 19.60 -9.18
C ALA A 187 -4.94 19.06 -7.92
N LEU A 188 -4.85 17.76 -7.74
CA LEU A 188 -4.05 17.14 -6.67
C LEU A 188 -2.60 17.63 -6.69
N ASN A 189 -2.07 17.98 -7.86
CA ASN A 189 -0.68 18.41 -8.00
C ASN A 189 -0.38 19.77 -7.38
N GLU A 190 -1.38 20.60 -7.09
CA GLU A 190 -1.21 21.82 -6.30
C GLU A 190 -0.63 21.54 -4.91
N THR A 191 -0.96 20.37 -4.34
CA THR A 191 -0.44 19.91 -3.03
C THR A 191 0.73 18.95 -3.18
N LEU A 192 0.69 18.04 -4.16
CA LEU A 192 1.72 17.00 -4.35
C LEU A 192 3.04 17.61 -4.84
N ASN A 193 2.97 18.68 -5.64
CA ASN A 193 4.13 19.36 -6.27
C ASN A 193 5.02 18.38 -7.07
N ILE A 194 4.41 17.40 -7.74
CA ILE A 194 5.13 16.47 -8.60
C ILE A 194 5.62 17.23 -9.84
N ASP A 195 6.91 17.20 -10.06
CA ASP A 195 7.55 17.63 -11.32
C ASP A 195 7.91 16.41 -12.17
N GLU A 196 8.34 16.65 -13.42
CA GLU A 196 8.70 15.58 -14.35
C GLU A 196 9.81 14.68 -13.77
N ARG A 197 10.79 15.25 -13.09
CA ARG A 197 11.89 14.50 -12.49
C ARG A 197 11.38 13.53 -11.45
N GLU A 198 10.52 13.97 -10.53
CA GLU A 198 9.95 13.12 -9.49
C GLU A 198 8.98 12.09 -10.08
N ALA A 199 8.14 12.51 -11.05
CA ALA A 199 7.26 11.58 -11.75
C ALA A 199 8.04 10.43 -12.41
N LEU A 200 9.20 10.71 -12.98
CA LEU A 200 10.06 9.69 -13.60
C LEU A 200 10.77 8.83 -12.55
N SER A 201 11.32 9.41 -11.47
CA SER A 201 12.10 8.69 -10.46
C SER A 201 11.25 7.87 -9.49
N GLU A 202 9.98 8.25 -9.28
CA GLU A 202 9.10 7.62 -8.30
C GLU A 202 7.97 6.78 -8.92
N SER A 203 7.90 6.65 -10.25
CA SER A 203 6.91 5.79 -10.92
C SER A 203 7.43 4.34 -11.05
N PRO A 204 6.90 3.37 -10.31
CA PRO A 204 7.30 1.95 -10.43
C PRO A 204 7.24 1.42 -11.87
N ALA A 205 6.25 1.86 -12.67
CA ALA A 205 6.11 1.46 -14.06
C ALA A 205 7.28 1.91 -14.96
N LEU A 206 8.07 2.89 -14.54
CA LEU A 206 9.24 3.39 -15.27
C LEU A 206 10.56 2.84 -14.70
N LEU A 207 10.49 2.06 -13.64
CA LEU A 207 11.65 1.52 -12.93
C LEU A 207 11.75 0.00 -13.13
N ARG A 208 12.96 -0.51 -12.99
CA ARG A 208 13.20 -1.97 -13.05
C ARG A 208 12.84 -2.61 -11.69
N PRO A 209 12.12 -3.74 -11.69
CA PRO A 209 11.97 -4.55 -10.49
C PRO A 209 13.30 -5.20 -10.09
N VAL A 210 13.48 -5.45 -8.80
CA VAL A 210 14.56 -6.31 -8.29
C VAL A 210 14.36 -7.73 -8.83
N GLN A 211 15.46 -8.41 -9.16
CA GLN A 211 15.39 -9.79 -9.66
C GLN A 211 14.67 -10.71 -8.65
N GLY A 212 13.75 -11.53 -9.14
CA GLY A 212 12.97 -12.44 -8.31
C GLY A 212 11.75 -11.79 -7.65
N THR A 213 11.45 -10.53 -7.97
CA THR A 213 10.23 -9.87 -7.47
C THR A 213 8.98 -10.65 -7.85
N ARG A 214 8.12 -10.89 -6.86
CA ARG A 214 6.75 -11.41 -7.02
C ARG A 214 5.77 -10.31 -6.62
N ILE A 215 4.88 -9.92 -7.50
CA ILE A 215 3.90 -8.86 -7.26
C ILE A 215 2.53 -9.20 -7.85
N THR A 216 1.50 -8.95 -7.08
CA THR A 216 0.11 -8.91 -7.55
C THR A 216 -0.41 -7.48 -7.47
N CYS A 217 -0.81 -6.93 -8.61
CA CYS A 217 -1.55 -5.68 -8.69
C CYS A 217 -3.05 -6.03 -8.59
N TRP A 218 -3.63 -5.78 -7.43
CA TRP A 218 -5.03 -6.08 -7.12
C TRP A 218 -5.88 -4.83 -7.24
N VAL A 219 -7.02 -4.88 -7.93
CA VAL A 219 -7.87 -3.71 -8.17
C VAL A 219 -9.34 -4.11 -8.22
N GLY A 220 -10.23 -3.24 -7.75
CA GLY A 220 -11.67 -3.46 -7.84
C GLY A 220 -12.20 -3.24 -9.26
N GLY A 221 -13.09 -4.11 -9.72
CA GLY A 221 -13.69 -4.03 -11.06
C GLY A 221 -14.61 -2.82 -11.26
N GLY A 222 -15.14 -2.24 -10.19
CA GLY A 222 -15.96 -1.02 -10.20
C GLY A 222 -15.15 0.28 -9.99
N GLU A 223 -13.82 0.23 -10.01
CA GLU A 223 -13.00 1.43 -9.89
C GLU A 223 -12.95 2.27 -11.17
N ARG A 224 -12.48 3.51 -11.05
CA ARG A 224 -12.19 4.36 -12.21
C ARG A 224 -11.21 3.67 -13.15
N SER A 225 -11.37 3.88 -14.45
CA SER A 225 -10.57 3.23 -15.50
C SER A 225 -9.06 3.42 -15.33
N GLU A 226 -8.64 4.55 -14.74
CA GLU A 226 -7.22 4.81 -14.46
C GLU A 226 -6.64 3.82 -13.46
N PHE A 227 -7.35 3.43 -12.40
CA PHE A 227 -6.84 2.44 -11.44
C PHE A 227 -6.72 1.05 -12.06
N LEU A 228 -7.67 0.66 -12.91
CA LEU A 228 -7.59 -0.56 -13.71
C LEU A 228 -6.38 -0.52 -14.66
N ARG A 229 -6.18 0.63 -15.35
CA ARG A 229 -5.04 0.83 -16.26
C ARG A 229 -3.71 0.78 -15.52
N GLN A 230 -3.59 1.45 -14.39
CA GLN A 230 -2.39 1.51 -13.56
C GLN A 230 -1.96 0.11 -13.08
N SER A 231 -2.92 -0.69 -12.62
CA SER A 231 -2.67 -2.07 -12.18
C SER A 231 -2.23 -2.98 -13.33
N ALA A 232 -2.91 -2.92 -14.47
CA ALA A 232 -2.55 -3.68 -15.66
C ALA A 232 -1.19 -3.24 -16.24
N LEU A 233 -0.90 -1.93 -16.22
CA LEU A 233 0.35 -1.34 -16.73
C LEU A 233 1.57 -1.92 -16.01
N LEU A 234 1.58 -1.85 -14.67
CA LEU A 234 2.73 -2.34 -13.90
C LEU A 234 2.93 -3.84 -14.11
N ALA A 235 1.86 -4.63 -14.00
CA ALA A 235 1.93 -6.07 -14.19
C ALA A 235 2.50 -6.43 -15.58
N ASN A 236 2.03 -5.76 -16.64
CA ASN A 236 2.51 -5.98 -17.99
C ASN A 236 4.00 -5.65 -18.15
N ILE A 237 4.41 -4.44 -17.72
CA ILE A 237 5.80 -3.98 -17.85
C ILE A 237 6.74 -4.90 -17.07
N TRP A 238 6.42 -5.21 -15.83
CA TRP A 238 7.30 -5.98 -14.97
C TRP A 238 7.38 -7.45 -15.36
N THR A 239 6.30 -8.02 -15.92
CA THR A 239 6.37 -9.35 -16.56
C THR A 239 7.41 -9.35 -17.68
N GLY A 240 7.40 -8.33 -18.54
CA GLY A 240 8.40 -8.17 -19.62
C GLY A 240 9.83 -7.94 -19.11
N LEU A 241 10.00 -7.53 -17.85
CA LEU A 241 11.30 -7.37 -17.19
C LEU A 241 11.70 -8.56 -16.30
N GLY A 242 10.96 -9.67 -16.35
CA GLY A 242 11.28 -10.93 -15.68
C GLY A 242 10.77 -11.06 -14.24
N ALA A 243 9.90 -10.18 -13.76
CA ALA A 243 9.22 -10.35 -12.49
C ALA A 243 8.05 -11.34 -12.62
N ALA A 244 7.74 -12.06 -11.53
CA ALA A 244 6.47 -12.81 -11.41
C ALA A 244 5.35 -11.84 -11.07
N ALA A 245 4.85 -11.12 -12.08
CA ALA A 245 3.86 -10.06 -11.93
C ALA A 245 2.52 -10.47 -12.53
N GLN A 246 1.43 -10.14 -11.83
CA GLN A 246 0.07 -10.36 -12.33
C GLN A 246 -0.86 -9.21 -11.93
N SER A 247 -1.95 -9.05 -12.67
CA SER A 247 -3.05 -8.15 -12.31
C SER A 247 -4.29 -8.96 -12.03
N VAL A 248 -4.94 -8.68 -10.89
CA VAL A 248 -6.20 -9.29 -10.47
C VAL A 248 -7.26 -8.19 -10.39
N VAL A 249 -8.38 -8.39 -11.07
CA VAL A 249 -9.55 -7.52 -11.00
C VAL A 249 -10.60 -8.23 -10.17
N GLU A 250 -10.92 -7.70 -8.98
CA GLU A 250 -11.95 -8.24 -8.09
C GLU A 250 -13.32 -7.69 -8.51
N PRO A 251 -14.27 -8.54 -8.95
CA PRO A 251 -15.58 -8.10 -9.37
C PRO A 251 -16.33 -7.36 -8.24
N ASP A 252 -17.19 -6.42 -8.60
CA ASP A 252 -18.12 -5.72 -7.70
C ASP A 252 -17.48 -4.96 -6.54
N ARG A 253 -16.14 -4.75 -6.59
CA ARG A 253 -15.41 -3.91 -5.63
C ARG A 253 -15.09 -2.56 -6.24
N HIS A 254 -15.20 -1.53 -5.44
CA HIS A 254 -14.74 -0.17 -5.74
C HIS A 254 -13.52 0.20 -4.89
N HIS A 255 -12.94 1.34 -5.13
CA HIS A 255 -11.68 1.79 -4.52
C HIS A 255 -11.65 1.71 -2.98
N PHE A 256 -12.77 1.93 -2.30
CA PHE A 256 -12.78 1.95 -0.83
C PHE A 256 -13.04 0.59 -0.18
N ASN A 257 -13.71 -0.35 -0.88
CA ASN A 257 -14.01 -1.67 -0.30
C ASN A 257 -13.18 -2.82 -0.87
N VAL A 258 -12.36 -2.60 -1.88
CA VAL A 258 -11.46 -3.61 -2.42
C VAL A 258 -10.42 -4.07 -1.39
N VAL A 259 -10.11 -3.21 -0.43
CA VAL A 259 -9.14 -3.48 0.63
C VAL A 259 -9.71 -4.33 1.78
N ASP A 260 -11.03 -4.42 1.91
CA ASP A 260 -11.71 -5.12 3.03
C ASP A 260 -11.32 -6.60 3.14
N GLY A 261 -10.96 -7.23 2.01
CA GLY A 261 -10.49 -8.61 1.98
C GLY A 261 -9.26 -8.88 2.87
N LEU A 262 -8.48 -7.85 3.23
CA LEU A 262 -7.38 -8.00 4.18
C LEU A 262 -7.83 -8.25 5.62
N ALA A 263 -9.08 -7.94 5.97
CA ALA A 263 -9.62 -8.22 7.30
C ALA A 263 -10.04 -9.69 7.50
N ASP A 264 -10.21 -10.44 6.41
CA ASP A 264 -10.62 -11.85 6.44
C ASP A 264 -9.42 -12.77 6.12
N PRO A 265 -9.03 -13.71 7.02
CA PRO A 265 -7.93 -14.63 6.78
C PRO A 265 -8.16 -15.58 5.60
N GLU A 266 -9.41 -15.86 5.22
CA GLU A 266 -9.73 -16.79 4.13
C GLU A 266 -9.96 -16.09 2.79
N HIS A 267 -10.03 -14.76 2.77
CA HIS A 267 -10.22 -14.02 1.53
C HIS A 267 -9.05 -14.21 0.56
N PRO A 268 -9.31 -14.35 -0.76
CA PRO A 268 -8.26 -14.53 -1.76
C PRO A 268 -7.16 -13.46 -1.73
N LEU A 269 -7.52 -12.20 -1.43
CA LEU A 269 -6.56 -11.10 -1.28
C LEU A 269 -5.55 -11.37 -0.14
N THR A 270 -6.04 -11.75 1.04
CA THR A 270 -5.17 -12.10 2.19
C THR A 270 -4.32 -13.32 1.88
N ARG A 271 -4.91 -14.36 1.28
CA ARG A 271 -4.19 -15.58 0.90
C ARG A 271 -3.11 -15.29 -0.13
N THR A 272 -3.40 -14.47 -1.14
CA THR A 272 -2.39 -14.04 -2.12
C THR A 272 -1.21 -13.32 -1.45
N LEU A 273 -1.46 -12.58 -0.37
CA LEU A 273 -0.41 -11.84 0.35
C LEU A 273 0.48 -12.78 1.18
N VAL A 274 -0.07 -13.81 1.84
CA VAL A 274 0.64 -14.56 2.90
C VAL A 274 0.80 -16.06 2.64
N ASP A 275 0.12 -16.64 1.65
CA ASP A 275 0.34 -18.05 1.24
C ASP A 275 1.48 -18.10 0.20
N GLU A 276 2.43 -18.98 0.41
CA GLU A 276 3.56 -19.22 -0.50
C GLU A 276 3.17 -20.06 -1.73
#